data_18a687abdede2f0d96a1190cfdeacb4c
#
_entry.id   18a687abdede2f0d96a1190cfdeacb4c
#
_cell.length_a   1.000
_cell.length_b   1.000
_cell.length_c   1.000
_cell.angle_alpha   90.00
_cell.angle_beta   90.00
_cell.angle_gamma   90.00
#
_symmetry.space_group_name_H-M   'P 1'
#
loop_
_entity.id
_entity.type
_entity.pdbx_description
1 polymer ?
#
loop_
_entity_poly.entity_id
_entity_poly.type
_entity_poly.pdbx_seq_one_letter_code
_entity_poly.pdbx_strand_id
1 'polypeptide(L)'
;MQPVNYGIFLSEVMNRDIAERLQELRKKSGYSQEQVAEMLGLSRQAISKWESGQGKPEIDNIVKLTEIYHVSADYILLGTEKQTIVSAPQKKELSHEYKKAFGIIAIVAATAIITVLFITALGLLVKFGF
;
A
#
# COMPACT_ATOMS: atom_id res chain seq x y z
N MET A 1 -4.49 35.66 33.23
CA MET A 1 -4.04 34.87 32.07
C MET A 1 -4.31 33.41 32.40
N GLN A 2 -5.34 32.82 31.84
CA GLN A 2 -5.68 31.43 32.10
C GLN A 2 -4.66 30.52 31.40
N PRO A 3 -4.14 29.48 32.05
CA PRO A 3 -3.22 28.55 31.39
C PRO A 3 -3.97 27.82 30.27
N VAL A 4 -3.46 27.95 29.05
CA VAL A 4 -3.99 27.21 27.90
C VAL A 4 -3.76 25.72 28.16
N ASN A 5 -4.84 24.96 28.30
CA ASN A 5 -4.75 23.51 28.42
C ASN A 5 -4.40 22.93 27.03
N TYR A 6 -3.10 22.75 26.80
CA TYR A 6 -2.57 22.25 25.53
C TYR A 6 -3.18 20.90 25.12
N GLY A 7 -3.56 20.06 26.07
CA GLY A 7 -4.19 18.77 25.78
C GLY A 7 -5.57 18.92 25.13
N ILE A 8 -6.40 19.83 25.65
CA ILE A 8 -7.74 20.13 25.08
C ILE A 8 -7.56 20.80 23.72
N PHE A 9 -6.65 21.77 23.61
CA PHE A 9 -6.37 22.47 22.34
C PHE A 9 -5.94 21.50 21.24
N LEU A 10 -4.97 20.62 21.51
CA LEU A 10 -4.51 19.62 20.55
C LEU A 10 -5.61 18.65 20.16
N SER A 11 -6.47 18.23 21.10
CA SER A 11 -7.58 17.32 20.80
C SER A 11 -8.64 17.97 19.90
N GLU A 12 -8.88 19.27 20.06
CA GLU A 12 -9.81 20.02 19.21
C GLU A 12 -9.26 20.25 17.80
N VAL A 13 -7.96 20.59 17.68
CA VAL A 13 -7.29 20.73 16.39
C VAL A 13 -7.31 19.40 15.63
N MET A 14 -6.90 18.31 16.27
CA MET A 14 -6.94 16.98 15.64
C MET A 14 -8.35 16.57 15.23
N ASN A 15 -9.36 16.92 16.03
CA ASN A 15 -10.74 16.58 15.70
C ASN A 15 -11.26 17.34 14.47
N ARG A 16 -10.89 18.61 14.32
CA ARG A 16 -11.21 19.38 13.11
C ARG A 16 -10.54 18.81 11.89
N ASP A 17 -9.26 18.46 11.99
CA ASP A 17 -8.51 17.88 10.88
C ASP A 17 -9.11 16.55 10.40
N ILE A 18 -9.58 15.70 11.33
CA ILE A 18 -10.29 14.46 10.99
C ILE A 18 -11.64 14.77 10.33
N ALA A 19 -12.39 15.71 10.87
CA ALA A 19 -13.71 16.08 10.37
C ALA A 19 -13.65 16.59 8.91
N GLU A 20 -12.75 17.52 8.63
CA GLU A 20 -12.52 18.08 7.30
C GLU A 20 -12.10 16.98 6.32
N ARG A 21 -11.21 16.10 6.76
CA ARG A 21 -10.70 14.99 5.95
C ARG A 21 -11.77 13.97 5.59
N LEU A 22 -12.62 13.61 6.55
CA LEU A 22 -13.77 12.72 6.28
C LEU A 22 -14.73 13.33 5.28
N GLN A 23 -15.03 14.63 5.41
CA GLN A 23 -15.89 15.34 4.47
C GLN A 23 -15.26 15.39 3.05
N GLU A 24 -13.96 15.66 2.96
CA GLU A 24 -13.24 15.65 1.67
C GLU A 24 -13.25 14.27 1.01
N LEU A 25 -12.95 13.22 1.77
CA LEU A 25 -12.94 11.84 1.28
C LEU A 25 -14.32 11.46 0.73
N ARG A 26 -15.37 11.75 1.48
CA ARG A 26 -16.74 11.49 1.02
C ARG A 26 -17.06 12.24 -0.26
N LYS A 27 -16.75 13.54 -0.35
CA LYS A 27 -16.99 14.35 -1.55
C LYS A 27 -16.21 13.86 -2.76
N LYS A 28 -14.92 13.49 -2.56
CA LYS A 28 -14.07 12.93 -3.63
C LYS A 28 -14.60 11.59 -4.14
N SER A 29 -15.17 10.77 -3.26
CA SER A 29 -15.78 9.48 -3.62
C SER A 29 -17.19 9.61 -4.20
N GLY A 30 -17.77 10.81 -4.22
CA GLY A 30 -19.09 11.07 -4.77
C GLY A 30 -20.26 10.60 -3.91
N TYR A 31 -20.01 10.23 -2.64
CA TYR A 31 -21.05 9.73 -1.74
C TYR A 31 -21.77 10.86 -0.99
N SER A 32 -23.08 10.68 -0.76
CA SER A 32 -23.84 11.47 0.22
C SER A 32 -23.56 11.00 1.64
N GLN A 33 -23.87 11.85 2.66
CA GLN A 33 -23.80 11.43 4.06
C GLN A 33 -24.73 10.24 4.36
N GLU A 34 -25.84 10.15 3.67
CA GLU A 34 -26.81 9.08 3.78
C GLU A 34 -26.26 7.74 3.29
N GLN A 35 -25.61 7.76 2.12
CA GLN A 35 -24.97 6.56 1.56
C GLN A 35 -23.84 6.03 2.44
N VAL A 36 -23.00 6.91 2.99
CA VAL A 36 -21.94 6.49 3.91
C VAL A 36 -22.54 5.92 5.21
N ALA A 37 -23.59 6.53 5.73
CA ALA A 37 -24.29 6.04 6.91
C ALA A 37 -24.87 4.64 6.66
N GLU A 38 -25.50 4.41 5.51
CA GLU A 38 -26.03 3.12 5.11
C GLU A 38 -24.93 2.05 5.04
N MET A 39 -23.81 2.34 4.38
CA MET A 39 -22.67 1.43 4.29
C MET A 39 -22.07 1.05 5.66
N LEU A 40 -22.13 1.97 6.62
CA LEU A 40 -21.65 1.75 7.98
C LEU A 40 -22.68 1.13 8.92
N GLY A 41 -23.96 1.08 8.51
CA GLY A 41 -25.07 0.67 9.39
C GLY A 41 -25.37 1.70 10.48
N LEU A 42 -25.19 2.99 10.20
CA LEU A 42 -25.35 4.11 11.14
C LEU A 42 -26.43 5.10 10.66
N SER A 43 -26.76 6.07 11.51
CA SER A 43 -27.62 7.18 11.13
C SER A 43 -26.82 8.26 10.35
N ARG A 44 -27.48 8.96 9.41
CA ARG A 44 -26.91 10.15 8.75
C ARG A 44 -26.41 11.20 9.76
N GLN A 45 -27.11 11.34 10.91
CA GLN A 45 -26.71 12.27 11.95
C GLN A 45 -25.34 11.95 12.56
N ALA A 46 -24.95 10.67 12.65
CA ALA A 46 -23.64 10.27 13.14
C ALA A 46 -22.55 10.79 12.16
N ILE A 47 -22.73 10.57 10.86
CA ILE A 47 -21.79 11.06 9.84
C ILE A 47 -21.69 12.60 9.88
N SER A 48 -22.85 13.28 9.97
CA SER A 48 -22.88 14.74 10.06
C SER A 48 -22.13 15.27 11.29
N LYS A 49 -22.26 14.61 12.44
CA LYS A 49 -21.52 14.98 13.66
C LYS A 49 -20.01 14.80 13.50
N TRP A 50 -19.58 13.72 12.83
CA TRP A 50 -18.16 13.49 12.57
C TRP A 50 -17.57 14.56 11.63
N GLU A 51 -18.28 14.88 10.55
CA GLU A 51 -17.85 15.88 9.57
C GLU A 51 -17.92 17.32 10.08
N SER A 52 -18.72 17.59 11.12
CA SER A 52 -18.77 18.90 11.79
C SER A 52 -17.83 19.04 12.98
N GLY A 53 -17.07 17.99 13.32
CA GLY A 53 -16.18 17.98 14.48
C GLY A 53 -16.90 17.85 15.83
N GLN A 54 -18.22 17.60 15.85
CA GLN A 54 -19.00 17.41 17.07
C GLN A 54 -18.91 16.00 17.65
N GLY A 55 -18.26 15.09 16.95
CA GLY A 55 -18.02 13.72 17.36
C GLY A 55 -16.88 13.10 16.59
N LYS A 56 -16.49 11.91 17.00
CA LYS A 56 -15.43 11.13 16.34
C LYS A 56 -15.97 9.75 15.99
N PRO A 57 -15.57 9.18 14.85
CA PRO A 57 -15.82 7.77 14.60
C PRO A 57 -15.04 6.90 15.58
N GLU A 58 -15.66 5.82 16.02
CA GLU A 58 -14.97 4.76 16.77
C GLU A 58 -14.03 3.99 15.87
N ILE A 59 -13.07 3.26 16.46
CA ILE A 59 -12.01 2.55 15.72
C ILE A 59 -12.60 1.61 14.67
N ASP A 60 -13.65 0.86 15.00
CA ASP A 60 -14.29 -0.07 14.06
C ASP A 60 -14.87 0.66 12.84
N ASN A 61 -15.39 1.87 13.04
CA ASN A 61 -15.90 2.71 11.95
C ASN A 61 -14.76 3.29 11.12
N ILE A 62 -13.62 3.63 11.75
CA ILE A 62 -12.41 4.06 11.01
C ILE A 62 -11.93 2.93 10.09
N VAL A 63 -11.87 1.69 10.57
CA VAL A 63 -11.49 0.54 9.75
C VAL A 63 -12.40 0.40 8.54
N LYS A 64 -13.73 0.45 8.73
CA LYS A 64 -14.69 0.40 7.62
C LYS A 64 -14.54 1.58 6.65
N LEU A 65 -14.28 2.79 7.17
CA LEU A 65 -14.04 3.97 6.34
C LEU A 65 -12.77 3.85 5.48
N THR A 66 -11.73 3.16 5.95
CA THR A 66 -10.54 2.88 5.13
C THR A 66 -10.89 2.02 3.92
N GLU A 67 -11.78 1.06 4.09
CA GLU A 67 -12.26 0.19 3.00
C GLU A 67 -13.15 0.95 2.02
N ILE A 68 -14.09 1.78 2.55
CA ILE A 68 -15.02 2.56 1.71
C ILE A 68 -14.27 3.60 0.86
N TYR A 69 -13.27 4.27 1.44
CA TYR A 69 -12.54 5.34 0.76
C TYR A 69 -11.22 4.90 0.12
N HIS A 70 -10.83 3.64 0.30
CA HIS A 70 -9.55 3.09 -0.18
C HIS A 70 -8.31 3.87 0.28
N VAL A 71 -8.30 4.28 1.54
CA VAL A 71 -7.21 5.03 2.18
C VAL A 71 -6.74 4.32 3.45
N SER A 72 -5.56 4.68 3.94
CA SER A 72 -5.07 4.14 5.22
C SER A 72 -5.74 4.82 6.42
N ALA A 73 -5.78 4.12 7.57
CA ALA A 73 -6.22 4.70 8.83
C ALA A 73 -5.33 5.89 9.24
N ASP A 74 -4.03 5.81 8.98
CA ASP A 74 -3.09 6.90 9.23
C ASP A 74 -3.45 8.16 8.44
N TYR A 75 -3.91 7.99 7.20
CA TYR A 75 -4.37 9.11 6.41
C TYR A 75 -5.63 9.75 7.03
N ILE A 76 -6.60 8.95 7.44
CA ILE A 76 -7.82 9.46 8.09
C ILE A 76 -7.47 10.19 9.39
N LEU A 77 -6.61 9.62 10.22
CA LEU A 77 -6.32 10.12 11.55
C LEU A 77 -5.30 11.26 11.58
N LEU A 78 -4.24 11.16 10.78
CA LEU A 78 -3.09 12.05 10.86
C LEU A 78 -2.91 12.93 9.61
N GLY A 79 -3.60 12.64 8.52
CA GLY A 79 -3.43 13.35 7.25
C GLY A 79 -2.11 13.07 6.56
N THR A 80 -1.32 12.18 7.10
CA THR A 80 -0.06 11.78 6.48
C THR A 80 -0.33 10.66 5.49
N GLU A 81 -0.15 10.92 4.20
CA GLU A 81 0.11 9.90 3.21
C GLU A 81 1.49 9.26 3.48
N LYS A 82 1.68 8.68 4.65
CA LYS A 82 2.62 7.60 4.68
C LYS A 82 2.02 6.56 3.75
N GLN A 83 2.66 6.33 2.64
CA GLN A 83 2.53 5.09 1.91
C GLN A 83 2.77 3.96 2.93
N THR A 84 1.78 3.71 3.74
CA THR A 84 1.66 2.44 4.38
C THR A 84 1.28 1.56 3.22
N ILE A 85 2.30 1.03 2.60
CA ILE A 85 2.25 -0.21 1.92
C ILE A 85 1.54 -1.16 2.89
N VAL A 86 0.20 -1.14 2.89
CA VAL A 86 -0.54 -2.37 3.11
C VAL A 86 -0.17 -3.16 1.89
N SER A 87 0.98 -3.79 1.98
CA SER A 87 1.38 -4.85 1.10
C SER A 87 0.24 -5.87 1.17
N ALA A 88 -0.74 -5.75 0.29
CA ALA A 88 -1.19 -6.96 -0.38
C ALA A 88 0.10 -7.72 -0.62
N PRO A 89 0.20 -9.05 -0.30
CA PRO A 89 1.46 -9.75 -0.42
C PRO A 89 2.03 -9.36 -1.77
N GLN A 90 3.02 -8.48 -1.76
CA GLN A 90 3.71 -8.15 -2.97
C GLN A 90 4.19 -9.52 -3.43
N LYS A 91 3.56 -10.02 -4.47
CA LYS A 91 4.22 -10.93 -5.37
C LYS A 91 5.51 -10.20 -5.67
N LYS A 92 6.52 -10.54 -4.87
CA LYS A 92 7.85 -9.97 -4.93
C LYS A 92 8.19 -10.12 -6.39
N GLU A 93 8.03 -9.05 -7.19
CA GLU A 93 8.57 -9.07 -8.52
C GLU A 93 10.02 -9.38 -8.29
N LEU A 94 10.38 -10.61 -8.66
CA LEU A 94 11.73 -11.13 -8.50
C LEU A 94 12.61 -10.09 -9.17
N SER A 95 13.28 -9.32 -8.33
CA SER A 95 13.94 -8.07 -8.69
C SER A 95 14.78 -8.24 -9.95
N HIS A 96 14.98 -7.17 -10.68
CA HIS A 96 15.86 -7.03 -11.83
C HIS A 96 17.23 -7.70 -11.64
N GLU A 97 17.69 -7.87 -10.42
CA GLU A 97 18.86 -8.62 -10.00
C GLU A 97 18.78 -10.12 -10.34
N TYR A 98 17.62 -10.74 -10.14
CA TYR A 98 17.41 -12.15 -10.46
C TYR A 98 17.41 -12.39 -11.97
N LYS A 99 16.87 -11.46 -12.76
CA LYS A 99 16.91 -11.54 -14.23
C LYS A 99 18.35 -11.46 -14.76
N LYS A 100 19.20 -10.62 -14.14
CA LYS A 100 20.64 -10.56 -14.46
C LYS A 100 21.37 -11.84 -14.05
N ALA A 101 21.08 -12.37 -12.86
CA ALA A 101 21.68 -13.63 -12.39
C ALA A 101 21.29 -14.82 -13.29
N PHE A 102 20.06 -14.87 -13.75
CA PHE A 102 19.58 -15.91 -14.67
C PHE A 102 20.29 -15.83 -16.04
N GLY A 103 20.52 -14.62 -16.54
CA GLY A 103 21.29 -14.39 -17.78
C GLY A 103 22.74 -14.88 -17.66
N ILE A 104 23.41 -14.62 -16.55
CA ILE A 104 24.79 -15.06 -16.30
C ILE A 104 24.86 -16.60 -16.20
N ILE A 105 23.93 -17.23 -15.48
CA ILE A 105 23.86 -18.69 -15.35
C ILE A 105 23.63 -19.35 -16.71
N ALA A 106 22.76 -18.79 -17.55
CA ALA A 106 22.50 -19.31 -18.89
C ALA A 106 23.74 -19.21 -19.81
N ILE A 107 24.50 -18.12 -19.73
CA ILE A 107 25.73 -17.93 -20.50
C ILE A 107 26.81 -18.92 -20.04
N VAL A 108 26.99 -19.11 -18.72
CA VAL A 108 27.98 -20.06 -18.19
C VAL A 108 27.63 -21.50 -18.58
N ALA A 109 26.33 -21.87 -18.52
CA ALA A 109 25.90 -23.20 -18.97
C ALA A 109 26.11 -23.41 -20.46
N ALA A 110 25.84 -22.43 -21.30
CA ALA A 110 26.05 -22.51 -22.74
C ALA A 110 27.56 -22.67 -23.11
N THR A 111 28.43 -21.92 -22.44
CA THR A 111 29.88 -22.04 -22.66
C THR A 111 30.42 -23.39 -22.22
N ALA A 112 29.92 -23.95 -21.10
CA ALA A 112 30.30 -25.28 -20.65
C ALA A 112 29.89 -26.37 -21.66
N ILE A 113 28.70 -26.29 -22.23
CA ILE A 113 28.21 -27.24 -23.24
C ILE A 113 29.09 -27.15 -24.50
N ILE A 114 29.40 -25.93 -24.97
CA ILE A 114 30.23 -25.71 -26.16
C ILE A 114 31.63 -26.29 -25.96
N THR A 115 32.25 -26.09 -24.81
CA THR A 115 33.57 -26.64 -24.49
C THR A 115 33.60 -28.17 -24.47
N VAL A 116 32.59 -28.79 -23.90
CA VAL A 116 32.43 -30.25 -23.87
C VAL A 116 32.28 -30.81 -25.31
N LEU A 117 31.45 -30.17 -26.14
CA LEU A 117 31.26 -30.58 -27.53
C LEU A 117 32.54 -30.40 -28.33
N PHE A 118 33.32 -29.35 -28.10
CA PHE A 118 34.58 -29.11 -28.76
C PHE A 118 35.65 -30.17 -28.39
N ILE A 119 35.75 -30.51 -27.11
CA ILE A 119 36.66 -31.55 -26.61
C ILE A 119 36.30 -32.93 -27.20
N THR A 120 35.00 -33.26 -27.25
CA THR A 120 34.54 -34.54 -27.82
C THR A 120 34.79 -34.61 -29.33
N ALA A 121 34.58 -33.53 -30.04
CA ALA A 121 34.85 -33.44 -31.47
C ALA A 121 36.36 -33.58 -31.76
N LEU A 122 37.20 -32.93 -30.95
CA LEU A 122 38.67 -33.04 -31.08
C LEU A 122 39.16 -34.47 -30.78
N GLY A 123 38.61 -35.13 -29.78
CA GLY A 123 38.90 -36.52 -29.43
C GLY A 123 38.52 -37.51 -30.54
N LEU A 124 37.40 -37.27 -31.23
CA LEU A 124 36.98 -38.05 -32.39
C LEU A 124 37.93 -37.85 -33.60
N LEU A 125 38.36 -36.60 -33.84
CA LEU A 125 39.32 -36.26 -34.91
C LEU A 125 40.64 -37.02 -34.71
N VAL A 126 41.16 -37.01 -33.47
CA VAL A 126 42.41 -37.73 -33.15
C VAL A 126 42.21 -39.26 -33.24
N LYS A 127 41.06 -39.79 -32.87
CA LYS A 127 40.78 -41.23 -32.93
C LYS A 127 40.61 -41.77 -34.35
N PHE A 128 40.11 -40.95 -35.27
CA PHE A 128 39.90 -41.32 -36.67
C PHE A 128 41.06 -40.91 -37.62
N GLY A 129 42.18 -40.39 -37.09
CA GLY A 129 43.39 -40.21 -37.83
C GLY A 129 43.41 -39.12 -38.90
N PHE A 130 42.69 -38.06 -38.64
CA PHE A 130 42.77 -36.83 -39.43
C PHE A 130 43.72 -35.81 -38.80
#